data_fd629d698d560a92cc2b64013199aa24
#
_entry.id   fd629d698d560a92cc2b64013199aa24
#
_cell.length_a   1.000
_cell.length_b   1.000
_cell.length_c   1.000
_cell.angle_alpha   90.00
_cell.angle_beta   90.00
_cell.angle_gamma   90.00
#
_symmetry.space_group_name_H-M   'P 1'
#
loop_
_entity.id
_entity.type
_entity.pdbx_description
1 polymer ?
#
loop_
_entity_poly.entity_id
_entity_poly.type
_entity_poly.pdbx_seq_one_letter_code
_entity_poly.pdbx_strand_id
1 'polypeptide(L)'
;MIAYSYNRDTKEFIGQTFCQPNPVDGGFLTPAFATDIKPEQPKEGHVMVFKDEDWIETIDYRGSAFNKDSKESEKWELLGELPPYLTKLAPQLHDEWDEEKEEWAGHEDYIEKQLEHEEGYEFKRRRNYPPLFEQLDTLYWDMKNGTDNWVKSREAVKEKYPKPENENG
;
A
#
# COMPACT_ATOMS: atom_id res chain seq x y z
N MET A 1 34.93 -33.22 4.51
CA MET A 1 33.57 -33.11 5.06
C MET A 1 33.05 -31.67 4.79
N ILE A 2 31.78 -31.50 4.44
CA ILE A 2 31.14 -30.20 4.27
C ILE A 2 30.42 -29.85 5.57
N ALA A 3 30.52 -28.59 5.98
CA ALA A 3 29.73 -28.03 7.05
C ALA A 3 28.95 -26.81 6.52
N TYR A 4 27.92 -26.38 7.23
CA TYR A 4 27.01 -25.32 6.88
C TYR A 4 27.15 -24.20 7.88
N SER A 5 27.66 -23.06 7.40
CA SER A 5 27.98 -21.89 8.23
C SER A 5 26.77 -21.00 8.44
N TYR A 6 26.69 -20.43 9.63
CA TYR A 6 25.68 -19.45 9.99
C TYR A 6 26.31 -18.18 10.59
N ASN A 7 25.60 -17.08 10.49
CA ASN A 7 26.01 -15.79 11.06
C ASN A 7 26.15 -15.91 12.59
N ARG A 8 27.19 -15.33 13.16
CA ARG A 8 27.45 -15.38 14.59
C ARG A 8 26.29 -14.79 15.43
N ASP A 9 25.74 -13.68 14.97
CA ASP A 9 24.78 -12.88 15.74
C ASP A 9 23.34 -13.25 15.37
N THR A 10 23.01 -13.27 14.09
CA THR A 10 21.65 -13.56 13.58
C THR A 10 21.34 -15.02 13.43
N LYS A 11 22.38 -15.89 13.42
CA LYS A 11 22.27 -17.34 13.19
C LYS A 11 21.74 -17.73 11.81
N GLU A 12 21.57 -16.79 10.92
CA GLU A 12 21.12 -17.06 9.55
C GLU A 12 22.14 -17.86 8.76
N PHE A 13 21.67 -18.78 7.92
CA PHE A 13 22.51 -19.54 7.02
C PHE A 13 23.28 -18.63 6.06
N ILE A 14 24.59 -18.80 5.98
CA ILE A 14 25.46 -18.01 5.11
C ILE A 14 25.89 -18.80 3.89
N GLY A 15 26.16 -20.10 4.07
CA GLY A 15 26.68 -20.93 3.00
C GLY A 15 27.38 -22.19 3.49
N GLN A 16 28.00 -22.90 2.56
CA GLN A 16 28.78 -24.10 2.83
C GLN A 16 30.25 -23.77 3.06
N THR A 17 30.90 -24.53 3.96
CA THR A 17 32.31 -24.45 4.24
C THR A 17 32.91 -25.86 4.31
N PHE A 18 34.23 -25.96 4.17
CA PHE A 18 34.95 -27.24 4.30
C PHE A 18 35.56 -27.40 5.70
N CYS A 19 35.26 -28.53 6.32
CA CYS A 19 35.93 -28.92 7.56
C CYS A 19 37.39 -29.28 7.30
N GLN A 20 38.29 -28.87 8.19
CA GLN A 20 39.70 -29.24 8.14
C GLN A 20 39.90 -30.64 8.75
N PRO A 21 40.87 -31.45 8.25
CA PRO A 21 41.20 -32.67 8.89
C PRO A 21 41.72 -32.46 10.33
N ASN A 22 41.27 -33.26 11.27
CA ASN A 22 41.79 -33.25 12.63
C ASN A 22 43.10 -34.08 12.67
N PRO A 23 44.25 -33.47 12.97
CA PRO A 23 45.53 -34.17 12.98
C PRO A 23 45.70 -35.14 14.15
N VAL A 24 44.81 -35.08 15.14
CA VAL A 24 44.94 -35.89 16.38
C VAL A 24 44.21 -37.24 16.26
N ASP A 25 43.00 -37.24 15.74
CA ASP A 25 42.16 -38.44 15.71
C ASP A 25 41.72 -38.87 14.30
N GLY A 26 42.20 -38.19 13.26
CA GLY A 26 41.90 -38.51 11.85
C GLY A 26 40.48 -38.15 11.41
N GLY A 27 39.70 -37.46 12.26
CA GLY A 27 38.37 -36.95 11.94
C GLY A 27 38.42 -35.58 11.25
N PHE A 28 37.33 -34.81 11.38
CA PHE A 28 37.20 -33.45 10.84
C PHE A 28 36.86 -32.45 11.95
N LEU A 29 37.45 -31.28 11.85
CA LEU A 29 37.14 -30.14 12.73
C LEU A 29 36.06 -29.28 12.08
N THR A 30 34.88 -29.22 12.67
CA THR A 30 33.83 -28.30 12.25
C THR A 30 34.21 -26.86 12.62
N PRO A 31 34.22 -25.93 11.68
CA PRO A 31 34.53 -24.53 11.96
C PRO A 31 33.56 -23.92 12.98
N ALA A 32 34.03 -22.87 13.66
CA ALA A 32 33.13 -22.06 14.52
C ALA A 32 31.97 -21.54 13.71
N PHE A 33 30.78 -21.47 14.31
CA PHE A 33 29.55 -21.04 13.66
C PHE A 33 29.16 -21.84 12.40
N ALA A 34 29.41 -23.14 12.45
CA ALA A 34 29.02 -24.11 11.43
C ALA A 34 28.50 -25.39 12.07
N THR A 35 27.66 -26.09 11.35
CA THR A 35 27.12 -27.41 11.71
C THR A 35 27.27 -28.39 10.54
N ASP A 36 27.24 -29.68 10.81
CA ASP A 36 27.18 -30.72 9.80
C ASP A 36 25.77 -31.03 9.29
N ILE A 37 24.75 -30.46 9.97
CA ILE A 37 23.35 -30.58 9.58
C ILE A 37 23.10 -29.67 8.38
N LYS A 38 22.64 -30.26 7.29
CA LYS A 38 22.31 -29.53 6.06
C LYS A 38 20.97 -28.81 6.22
N PRO A 39 20.92 -27.47 5.98
CA PRO A 39 19.66 -26.79 5.96
C PRO A 39 18.81 -27.22 4.74
N GLU A 40 17.50 -27.18 4.90
CA GLU A 40 16.56 -27.23 3.79
C GLU A 40 16.57 -25.93 3.01
N GLN A 41 16.00 -25.94 1.80
CA GLN A 41 15.83 -24.71 1.03
C GLN A 41 14.61 -23.96 1.59
N PRO A 42 14.77 -22.71 2.07
CA PRO A 42 13.66 -21.96 2.61
C PRO A 42 12.67 -21.58 1.51
N LYS A 43 11.42 -21.37 1.89
CA LYS A 43 10.38 -20.79 1.03
C LYS A 43 10.71 -19.33 0.69
N GLU A 44 10.05 -18.81 -0.33
CA GLU A 44 10.13 -17.40 -0.66
C GLU A 44 9.74 -16.53 0.55
N GLY A 45 10.52 -15.49 0.82
CA GLY A 45 10.32 -14.61 1.98
C GLY A 45 10.71 -15.23 3.32
N HIS A 46 11.48 -16.35 3.33
CA HIS A 46 11.98 -16.98 4.55
C HIS A 46 13.49 -17.18 4.48
N VAL A 47 14.11 -17.34 5.64
CA VAL A 47 15.53 -17.68 5.80
C VAL A 47 15.67 -18.83 6.78
N MET A 48 16.76 -19.60 6.65
CA MET A 48 17.09 -20.65 7.60
C MET A 48 17.94 -20.08 8.73
N VAL A 49 17.50 -20.27 9.96
CA VAL A 49 18.16 -19.82 11.19
C VAL A 49 18.58 -21.06 12.01
N PHE A 50 19.84 -21.11 12.45
CA PHE A 50 20.33 -22.22 13.28
C PHE A 50 20.03 -21.94 14.75
N LYS A 51 19.12 -22.70 15.33
CA LYS A 51 18.68 -22.55 16.72
C LYS A 51 18.40 -23.93 17.34
N ASP A 52 18.74 -24.08 18.62
CA ASP A 52 18.49 -25.33 19.38
C ASP A 52 19.02 -26.59 18.65
N GLU A 53 20.23 -26.46 18.09
CA GLU A 53 20.95 -27.53 17.37
C GLU A 53 20.28 -27.99 16.06
N ASP A 54 19.33 -27.20 15.50
CA ASP A 54 18.69 -27.54 14.24
C ASP A 54 18.43 -26.27 13.40
N TRP A 55 18.03 -26.44 12.13
CA TRP A 55 17.65 -25.38 11.24
C TRP A 55 16.14 -25.09 11.32
N ILE A 56 15.79 -23.85 11.61
CA ILE A 56 14.41 -23.38 11.69
C ILE A 56 14.14 -22.40 10.55
N GLU A 57 13.13 -22.67 9.75
CA GLU A 57 12.64 -21.72 8.73
C GLU A 57 11.95 -20.54 9.43
N THR A 58 12.45 -19.34 9.19
CA THR A 58 11.97 -18.11 9.82
C THR A 58 11.57 -17.11 8.73
N ILE A 59 10.42 -16.47 8.91
CA ILE A 59 9.94 -15.45 7.96
C ILE A 59 10.85 -14.23 7.98
N ASP A 60 11.10 -13.64 6.81
CA ASP A 60 11.92 -12.44 6.66
C ASP A 60 11.09 -11.26 6.18
N TYR A 61 10.59 -10.49 7.13
CA TYR A 61 9.85 -9.25 6.87
C TYR A 61 10.72 -7.99 6.89
N ARG A 62 12.05 -8.12 6.86
CA ARG A 62 12.95 -6.96 6.77
C ARG A 62 12.70 -6.14 5.51
N GLY A 63 12.97 -4.86 5.58
CA GLY A 63 12.73 -3.89 4.51
C GLY A 63 11.60 -2.94 4.83
N SER A 64 10.91 -2.44 3.80
CA SER A 64 9.80 -1.51 3.97
C SER A 64 8.59 -2.20 4.59
N ALA A 65 8.03 -1.57 5.61
CA ALA A 65 6.75 -1.89 6.22
C ALA A 65 5.94 -0.60 6.38
N PHE A 66 4.63 -0.72 6.55
CA PHE A 66 3.73 0.43 6.62
C PHE A 66 2.97 0.38 7.94
N ASN A 67 2.90 1.51 8.61
CA ASN A 67 2.12 1.66 9.83
C ASN A 67 0.62 1.69 9.49
N LYS A 68 -0.16 0.85 10.15
CA LYS A 68 -1.59 0.66 9.89
C LYS A 68 -2.43 1.91 10.22
N ASP A 69 -1.98 2.73 11.18
CA ASP A 69 -2.69 3.94 11.57
C ASP A 69 -2.22 5.17 10.77
N SER A 70 -0.90 5.41 10.74
CA SER A 70 -0.35 6.62 10.10
C SER A 70 -0.14 6.48 8.60
N LYS A 71 -0.16 5.24 8.06
CA LYS A 71 0.14 4.90 6.66
C LYS A 71 1.59 5.21 6.24
N GLU A 72 2.42 5.65 7.17
CA GLU A 72 3.80 5.97 6.89
C GLU A 72 4.64 4.71 6.69
N SER A 73 5.57 4.79 5.75
CA SER A 73 6.54 3.73 5.51
C SER A 73 7.69 3.85 6.51
N GLU A 74 8.03 2.75 7.16
CA GLU A 74 9.20 2.63 8.00
C GLU A 74 10.06 1.42 7.60
N LYS A 75 11.36 1.50 7.89
CA LYS A 75 12.29 0.41 7.61
C LYS A 75 12.34 -0.55 8.77
N TRP A 76 11.89 -1.77 8.54
CA TRP A 76 11.99 -2.86 9.51
C TRP A 76 13.30 -3.65 9.32
N GLU A 77 14.08 -3.83 10.38
CA GLU A 77 15.41 -4.47 10.31
C GLU A 77 15.50 -5.80 11.07
N LEU A 78 14.49 -6.14 11.84
CA LEU A 78 14.48 -7.38 12.61
C LEU A 78 13.96 -8.56 11.79
N LEU A 79 14.56 -9.73 12.01
CA LEU A 79 14.08 -10.99 11.45
C LEU A 79 12.88 -11.48 12.23
N GLY A 80 11.94 -12.11 11.54
CA GLY A 80 10.71 -12.65 12.13
C GLY A 80 9.48 -11.82 11.77
N GLU A 81 8.41 -12.04 12.52
CA GLU A 81 7.13 -11.40 12.29
C GLU A 81 7.16 -9.89 12.58
N LEU A 82 6.31 -9.15 11.86
CA LEU A 82 6.10 -7.74 12.12
C LEU A 82 5.30 -7.54 13.42
N PRO A 83 5.52 -6.42 14.11
CA PRO A 83 4.62 -5.99 15.18
C PRO A 83 3.19 -5.82 14.66
N PRO A 84 2.16 -5.97 15.51
CA PRO A 84 0.76 -5.90 15.10
C PRO A 84 0.35 -4.60 14.41
N TYR A 85 1.04 -3.49 14.68
CA TYR A 85 0.76 -2.17 14.11
C TYR A 85 1.41 -1.95 12.72
N LEU A 86 2.19 -2.91 12.21
CA LEU A 86 2.85 -2.85 10.90
C LEU A 86 2.28 -3.89 9.93
N THR A 87 2.34 -3.56 8.64
CA THR A 87 2.01 -4.48 7.54
C THR A 87 3.01 -4.36 6.40
N LYS A 88 3.13 -5.40 5.57
CA LYS A 88 3.89 -5.37 4.32
C LYS A 88 3.08 -4.79 3.16
N LEU A 89 1.78 -4.69 3.30
CA LEU A 89 0.89 -4.14 2.28
C LEU A 89 1.04 -2.63 2.23
N ALA A 90 1.29 -2.09 1.05
CA ALA A 90 1.39 -0.64 0.85
C ALA A 90 0.00 -0.02 0.73
N PRO A 91 -0.32 1.06 1.47
CA PRO A 91 -1.60 1.75 1.35
C PRO A 91 -1.68 2.54 0.05
N GLN A 92 -2.89 2.69 -0.46
CA GLN A 92 -3.21 3.66 -1.50
C GLN A 92 -3.78 4.95 -0.88
N LEU A 93 -3.95 5.96 -1.71
CA LEU A 93 -4.58 7.20 -1.28
C LEU A 93 -6.03 6.93 -0.82
N HIS A 94 -6.40 7.43 0.35
CA HIS A 94 -7.70 7.22 1.01
C HIS A 94 -8.00 5.83 1.54
N ASP A 95 -7.04 4.90 1.50
CA ASP A 95 -7.21 3.62 2.20
C ASP A 95 -7.25 3.84 3.72
N GLU A 96 -8.00 2.97 4.40
CA GLU A 96 -7.96 2.77 5.84
C GLU A 96 -7.69 1.28 6.11
N TRP A 97 -7.02 0.97 7.22
CA TRP A 97 -6.72 -0.41 7.56
C TRP A 97 -7.96 -1.11 8.13
N ASP A 98 -8.35 -2.21 7.51
CA ASP A 98 -9.42 -3.09 7.99
C ASP A 98 -8.80 -4.23 8.81
N GLU A 99 -8.97 -4.19 10.13
CA GLU A 99 -8.43 -5.22 11.04
C GLU A 99 -9.10 -6.59 10.89
N GLU A 100 -10.34 -6.66 10.42
CA GLU A 100 -11.03 -7.93 10.25
C GLU A 100 -10.57 -8.67 8.99
N LYS A 101 -10.26 -7.93 7.95
CA LYS A 101 -9.79 -8.47 6.68
C LYS A 101 -8.27 -8.50 6.56
N GLU A 102 -7.55 -7.80 7.45
CA GLU A 102 -6.09 -7.62 7.40
C GLU A 102 -5.61 -7.03 6.06
N GLU A 103 -6.35 -6.06 5.54
CA GLU A 103 -6.05 -5.38 4.26
C GLU A 103 -6.36 -3.88 4.31
N TRP A 104 -5.85 -3.14 3.32
CA TRP A 104 -6.22 -1.75 3.10
C TRP A 104 -7.52 -1.67 2.31
N ALA A 105 -8.45 -0.81 2.75
CA ALA A 105 -9.76 -0.62 2.13
C ALA A 105 -10.13 0.86 2.03
N GLY A 106 -11.02 1.21 1.10
CA GLY A 106 -11.59 2.56 0.97
C GLY A 106 -11.18 3.32 -0.29
N HIS A 107 -10.05 2.97 -0.92
CA HIS A 107 -9.61 3.62 -2.15
C HIS A 107 -10.62 3.48 -3.30
N GLU A 108 -11.13 2.28 -3.52
CA GLU A 108 -12.10 2.01 -4.59
C GLU A 108 -13.42 2.76 -4.35
N ASP A 109 -13.93 2.76 -3.12
CA ASP A 109 -15.13 3.52 -2.73
C ASP A 109 -14.95 5.02 -2.92
N TYR A 110 -13.75 5.55 -2.62
CA TYR A 110 -13.43 6.94 -2.86
C TYR A 110 -13.46 7.28 -4.35
N ILE A 111 -12.85 6.45 -5.20
CA ILE A 111 -12.85 6.66 -6.66
C ILE A 111 -14.27 6.58 -7.22
N GLU A 112 -15.07 5.62 -6.79
CA GLU A 112 -16.46 5.48 -7.22
C GLU A 112 -17.29 6.73 -6.88
N LYS A 113 -17.18 7.24 -5.64
CA LYS A 113 -17.84 8.49 -5.23
C LYS A 113 -17.38 9.72 -6.02
N GLN A 114 -16.08 9.79 -6.39
CA GLN A 114 -15.58 10.87 -7.24
C GLN A 114 -16.15 10.80 -8.66
N LEU A 115 -16.22 9.61 -9.25
CA LEU A 115 -16.82 9.38 -10.56
C LEU A 115 -18.31 9.73 -10.56
N GLU A 116 -19.07 9.29 -9.57
CA GLU A 116 -20.50 9.65 -9.40
C GLU A 116 -20.66 11.19 -9.29
N HIS A 117 -19.78 11.84 -8.52
CA HIS A 117 -19.81 13.30 -8.39
C HIS A 117 -19.51 14.01 -9.73
N GLU A 118 -18.49 13.54 -10.49
CA GLU A 118 -18.17 14.10 -11.82
C GLU A 118 -19.24 13.81 -12.87
N GLU A 119 -19.95 12.70 -12.77
CA GLU A 119 -21.09 12.37 -13.62
C GLU A 119 -22.38 13.09 -13.19
N GLY A 120 -22.43 13.60 -11.97
CA GLY A 120 -23.55 14.31 -11.39
C GLY A 120 -23.96 15.56 -12.20
N TYR A 121 -25.28 15.82 -12.24
CA TYR A 121 -25.84 16.98 -12.96
C TYR A 121 -25.28 18.31 -12.46
N GLU A 122 -24.96 18.43 -11.16
CA GLU A 122 -24.40 19.65 -10.56
C GLU A 122 -23.01 19.97 -11.09
N PHE A 123 -22.13 18.96 -11.18
CA PHE A 123 -20.79 19.11 -11.74
C PHE A 123 -20.85 19.46 -13.22
N LYS A 124 -21.69 18.73 -14.00
CA LYS A 124 -21.91 19.03 -15.43
C LYS A 124 -22.45 20.43 -15.65
N ARG A 125 -23.41 20.89 -14.85
CA ARG A 125 -23.92 22.27 -14.90
C ARG A 125 -22.82 23.29 -14.59
N ARG A 126 -22.03 23.08 -13.52
CA ARG A 126 -20.95 24.00 -13.11
C ARG A 126 -19.93 24.19 -14.24
N ARG A 127 -19.54 23.13 -14.91
CA ARG A 127 -18.59 23.18 -16.03
C ARG A 127 -19.15 23.85 -17.30
N ASN A 128 -20.46 23.85 -17.47
CA ASN A 128 -21.12 24.36 -18.68
C ASN A 128 -21.74 25.73 -18.48
N TYR A 129 -21.79 26.28 -17.28
CA TYR A 129 -22.16 27.69 -17.10
C TYR A 129 -21.03 28.61 -17.59
N PRO A 130 -21.35 29.77 -18.19
CA PRO A 130 -20.36 30.78 -18.49
C PRO A 130 -19.57 31.19 -17.24
N PRO A 131 -18.35 31.71 -17.36
CA PRO A 131 -17.59 32.26 -16.25
C PRO A 131 -18.40 33.28 -15.47
N LEU A 132 -18.21 33.36 -14.15
CA LEU A 132 -19.02 34.26 -13.29
C LEU A 132 -19.01 35.72 -13.77
N PHE A 133 -17.86 36.20 -14.26
CA PHE A 133 -17.73 37.56 -14.78
C PHE A 133 -18.64 37.79 -15.97
N GLU A 134 -18.68 36.90 -16.94
CA GLU A 134 -19.56 36.97 -18.11
C GLU A 134 -21.03 36.88 -17.72
N GLN A 135 -21.37 36.09 -16.72
CA GLN A 135 -22.73 36.00 -16.19
C GLN A 135 -23.20 37.35 -15.59
N LEU A 136 -22.32 38.00 -14.83
CA LEU A 136 -22.63 39.30 -14.23
C LEU A 136 -22.76 40.40 -15.28
N ASP A 137 -21.92 40.39 -16.30
CA ASP A 137 -22.00 41.35 -17.41
C ASP A 137 -23.30 41.17 -18.21
N THR A 138 -23.66 39.94 -18.54
CA THR A 138 -24.92 39.62 -19.21
C THR A 138 -26.12 40.08 -18.37
N LEU A 139 -26.11 39.80 -17.07
CA LEU A 139 -27.18 40.22 -16.15
C LEU A 139 -27.31 41.76 -16.10
N TYR A 140 -26.19 42.48 -16.04
CA TYR A 140 -26.19 43.94 -16.08
C TYR A 140 -26.84 44.50 -17.37
N TRP A 141 -26.46 43.93 -18.54
CA TRP A 141 -27.04 44.36 -19.81
C TRP A 141 -28.51 43.98 -19.95
N ASP A 142 -28.95 42.84 -19.44
CA ASP A 142 -30.35 42.41 -19.40
C ASP A 142 -31.18 43.39 -18.57
N MET A 143 -30.70 43.78 -17.39
CA MET A 143 -31.39 44.80 -16.56
C MET A 143 -31.50 46.15 -17.26
N LYS A 144 -30.46 46.56 -17.98
CA LYS A 144 -30.44 47.85 -18.69
C LYS A 144 -31.32 47.88 -19.92
N ASN A 145 -31.42 46.77 -20.64
CA ASN A 145 -32.11 46.69 -21.95
C ASN A 145 -33.48 45.99 -21.86
N GLY A 146 -33.86 45.45 -20.71
CA GLY A 146 -35.10 44.72 -20.52
C GLY A 146 -35.09 43.35 -21.25
N THR A 147 -33.92 42.72 -21.34
CA THR A 147 -33.74 41.40 -21.96
C THR A 147 -33.56 40.29 -20.91
N ASP A 148 -33.56 39.05 -21.32
CA ASP A 148 -33.52 37.84 -20.45
C ASP A 148 -32.44 36.84 -20.85
N ASN A 149 -31.35 37.28 -21.47
CA ASN A 149 -30.28 36.44 -22.01
C ASN A 149 -29.59 35.63 -20.90
N TRP A 150 -29.40 36.20 -19.72
CA TRP A 150 -28.83 35.48 -18.57
C TRP A 150 -29.73 34.31 -18.14
N VAL A 151 -31.02 34.53 -18.02
CA VAL A 151 -32.01 33.49 -17.67
C VAL A 151 -31.98 32.38 -18.70
N LYS A 152 -32.08 32.72 -19.99
CA LYS A 152 -32.06 31.78 -21.10
C LYS A 152 -30.79 30.93 -21.11
N SER A 153 -29.62 31.52 -20.91
CA SER A 153 -28.36 30.81 -20.86
C SER A 153 -28.32 29.80 -19.71
N ARG A 154 -28.87 30.15 -18.55
CA ARG A 154 -28.95 29.28 -17.37
C ARG A 154 -29.96 28.12 -17.56
N GLU A 155 -31.09 28.40 -18.15
CA GLU A 155 -32.14 27.41 -18.45
C GLU A 155 -31.66 26.39 -19.47
N ALA A 156 -30.97 26.82 -20.52
CA ALA A 156 -30.40 25.91 -21.50
C ALA A 156 -29.43 24.89 -20.88
N VAL A 157 -28.59 25.30 -19.93
CA VAL A 157 -27.71 24.35 -19.21
C VAL A 157 -28.51 23.44 -18.28
N LYS A 158 -29.57 23.92 -17.61
CA LYS A 158 -30.43 23.12 -16.74
C LYS A 158 -31.23 22.08 -17.52
N GLU A 159 -31.72 22.45 -18.72
CA GLU A 159 -32.43 21.55 -19.61
C GLU A 159 -31.53 20.45 -20.16
N LYS A 160 -30.28 20.82 -20.52
CA LYS A 160 -29.28 19.84 -20.99
C LYS A 160 -28.86 18.83 -19.90
N TYR A 161 -28.85 19.27 -18.63
CA TYR A 161 -28.48 18.46 -17.47
C TYR A 161 -29.57 18.55 -16.40
N PRO A 162 -30.68 17.83 -16.56
CA PRO A 162 -31.82 17.90 -15.63
C PRO A 162 -31.46 17.37 -14.25
N LYS A 163 -32.08 17.91 -13.21
CA LYS A 163 -32.02 17.36 -11.86
C LYS A 163 -32.84 16.06 -11.82
N PRO A 164 -32.33 14.96 -11.22
CA PRO A 164 -33.10 13.73 -11.02
C PRO A 164 -34.40 14.00 -10.22
N GLU A 165 -35.49 13.35 -10.59
CA GLU A 165 -36.81 13.57 -9.97
C GLU A 165 -36.89 13.15 -8.48
N ASN A 166 -35.95 12.33 -8.01
CA ASN A 166 -35.96 11.75 -6.65
C ASN A 166 -35.19 12.55 -5.60
N GLU A 167 -34.61 13.70 -5.92
CA GLU A 167 -33.89 14.56 -4.96
C GLU A 167 -34.76 15.69 -4.34
N ASN A 168 -36.06 15.52 -4.32
CA ASN A 168 -36.97 16.39 -3.58
C ASN A 168 -37.40 15.68 -2.29
N GLY A 169 -36.51 15.67 -1.28
CA GLY A 169 -36.79 15.29 0.09
C GLY A 169 -36.42 16.44 1.00
#